data_f24b061431e064f0d01303dc6913918b
#
_entry.id   f24b061431e064f0d01303dc6913918b
#
_cell.length_a   1.000
_cell.length_b   1.000
_cell.length_c   1.000
_cell.angle_alpha   90.00
_cell.angle_beta   90.00
_cell.angle_gamma   90.00
#
_symmetry.space_group_name_H-M   'P 1'
#
loop_
_entity.id
_entity.type
_entity.pdbx_description
1 polymer ?
#
loop_
_entity_poly.entity_id
_entity_poly.type
_entity_poly.pdbx_seq_one_letter_code
_entity_poly.pdbx_strand_id
1 'polypeptide(L)'
;MRDKSTDKKRERRFSLRNVISTLLLIFALGLLFYPIFVNYMVAQQNKTTIQKYTRNVETLEPAQVKYLKEEAALYNQYIYTKSQYQSWNKAVPEYKKQLITDKDKVIAYLSIPQIKITNIPVYSGDSEETLAAGVGHIPQTSLPIGGENTHAVLSAHSGHINNTLFSDLEDLKMKDVFYIHVLDQTLKYEIFERKIVNPENTDAINVIPGKDLVTLVTCWPTGINNKRLLVTGRRVATNTMTPQEHIQRNKYGYNFWVMLLASVLALCALGLVLRNILGAKNYNMRIDRAQFDAIQQGKQELIIAPLPQGSKKYRLKDKVTLIAAEALESNKRQYFAKSEGQEWQSVNKSKEAEKQKVKITHIIDADEFNKPDKHLQNTTYSNFKKAAEQLLQERLNTKRLPENCILIKVKVKE
;
A
#
# COMPACT_ATOMS: atom_id res chain seq x y z
N MET A 1 -28.50 46.60 12.58
CA MET A 1 -28.42 45.42 13.42
C MET A 1 -28.52 44.18 12.53
N ARG A 2 -27.42 43.50 12.31
CA ARG A 2 -27.34 42.28 11.46
C ARG A 2 -27.72 41.07 12.31
N ASP A 3 -28.81 40.45 11.95
CA ASP A 3 -29.26 39.20 12.57
C ASP A 3 -28.39 38.04 12.07
N LYS A 4 -27.66 37.41 13.01
CA LYS A 4 -26.90 36.22 12.78
C LYS A 4 -27.83 35.01 12.90
N SER A 5 -28.40 34.56 11.77
CA SER A 5 -29.07 33.28 11.72
C SER A 5 -28.02 32.16 11.92
N THR A 6 -28.11 31.51 13.04
CA THR A 6 -27.31 30.33 13.39
C THR A 6 -27.71 29.17 12.50
N ASP A 7 -26.89 28.96 11.49
CA ASP A 7 -26.89 27.77 10.64
C ASP A 7 -26.56 26.54 11.51
N LYS A 8 -27.58 25.84 12.04
CA LYS A 8 -27.41 24.54 12.70
C LYS A 8 -26.90 23.55 11.68
N LYS A 9 -25.58 23.39 11.60
CA LYS A 9 -24.89 22.31 10.89
C LYS A 9 -25.50 20.98 11.34
N ARG A 10 -26.31 20.37 10.49
CA ARG A 10 -26.87 19.03 10.66
C ARG A 10 -25.70 18.04 10.60
N GLU A 11 -25.28 17.55 11.76
CA GLU A 11 -24.20 16.57 11.88
C GLU A 11 -24.53 15.34 11.03
N ARG A 12 -23.66 15.06 10.06
CA ARG A 12 -23.75 13.84 9.28
C ARG A 12 -23.43 12.66 10.22
N ARG A 13 -24.42 11.96 10.70
CA ARG A 13 -24.21 10.67 11.38
C ARG A 13 -23.56 9.73 10.39
N PHE A 14 -22.25 9.59 10.48
CA PHE A 14 -21.51 8.56 9.75
C PHE A 14 -22.04 7.20 10.22
N SER A 15 -22.59 6.42 9.32
CA SER A 15 -22.97 5.03 9.63
C SER A 15 -21.71 4.30 10.09
N LEU A 16 -21.75 3.62 11.24
CA LEU A 16 -20.64 2.83 11.78
C LEU A 16 -20.05 1.89 10.70
N ARG A 17 -20.92 1.33 9.87
CA ARG A 17 -20.51 0.49 8.72
C ARG A 17 -19.60 1.24 7.73
N ASN A 18 -19.88 2.50 7.42
CA ASN A 18 -19.05 3.30 6.50
C ASN A 18 -17.71 3.64 7.13
N VAL A 19 -17.67 3.92 8.43
CA VAL A 19 -16.41 4.14 9.15
C VAL A 19 -15.56 2.89 9.15
N ILE A 20 -16.14 1.73 9.49
CA ILE A 20 -15.42 0.44 9.45
C ILE A 20 -14.90 0.13 8.04
N SER A 21 -15.73 0.31 7.00
CA SER A 21 -15.29 0.07 5.63
C SER A 21 -14.14 0.98 5.20
N THR A 22 -14.16 2.25 5.62
CA THR A 22 -13.08 3.20 5.33
C THR A 22 -11.80 2.82 6.07
N LEU A 23 -11.91 2.42 7.34
CA LEU A 23 -10.75 1.98 8.13
C LEU A 23 -10.12 0.71 7.55
N LEU A 24 -10.94 -0.29 7.18
CA LEU A 24 -10.46 -1.52 6.53
C LEU A 24 -9.74 -1.22 5.20
N LEU A 25 -10.25 -0.27 4.44
CA LEU A 25 -9.59 0.13 3.21
C LEU A 25 -8.25 0.83 3.44
N ILE A 26 -8.19 1.78 4.39
CA ILE A 26 -6.94 2.46 4.76
C ILE A 26 -5.91 1.41 5.23
N PHE A 27 -6.36 0.45 6.03
CA PHE A 27 -5.51 -0.65 6.48
C PHE A 27 -5.00 -1.51 5.32
N ALA A 28 -5.86 -1.90 4.39
CA ALA A 28 -5.47 -2.66 3.20
C ALA A 28 -4.47 -1.89 2.32
N LEU A 29 -4.67 -0.58 2.13
CA LEU A 29 -3.71 0.29 1.43
C LEU A 29 -2.39 0.38 2.18
N GLY A 30 -2.43 0.49 3.51
CA GLY A 30 -1.23 0.49 4.35
C GLY A 30 -0.41 -0.79 4.18
N LEU A 31 -1.06 -1.96 4.17
CA LEU A 31 -0.39 -3.25 3.91
C LEU A 31 0.22 -3.32 2.50
N LEU A 32 -0.45 -2.77 1.50
CA LEU A 32 0.05 -2.74 0.12
C LEU A 32 1.32 -1.87 -0.03
N PHE A 33 1.36 -0.73 0.64
CA PHE A 33 2.50 0.20 0.58
C PHE A 33 3.62 -0.13 1.58
N TYR A 34 3.36 -0.99 2.57
CA TYR A 34 4.31 -1.34 3.61
C TYR A 34 5.68 -1.81 3.07
N PRO A 35 5.79 -2.78 2.13
CA PRO A 35 7.08 -3.23 1.64
C PRO A 35 7.85 -2.14 0.88
N ILE A 36 7.17 -1.26 0.16
CA ILE A 36 7.81 -0.14 -0.54
C ILE A 36 8.41 0.83 0.47
N PHE A 37 7.65 1.18 1.51
CA PHE A 37 8.09 2.09 2.55
C PHE A 37 9.29 1.53 3.32
N VAL A 38 9.23 0.26 3.71
CA VAL A 38 10.32 -0.39 4.44
C VAL A 38 11.59 -0.47 3.60
N ASN A 39 11.50 -0.90 2.33
CA ASN A 39 12.66 -0.92 1.44
C ASN A 39 13.28 0.47 1.24
N TYR A 40 12.47 1.50 1.15
CA TYR A 40 12.97 2.88 1.10
C TYR A 40 13.72 3.27 2.39
N MET A 41 13.16 2.94 3.56
CA MET A 41 13.79 3.22 4.85
C MET A 41 15.13 2.48 5.00
N VAL A 42 15.18 1.19 4.63
CA VAL A 42 16.41 0.39 4.66
C VAL A 42 17.46 0.97 3.71
N ALA A 43 17.08 1.36 2.49
CA ALA A 43 17.99 2.00 1.54
C ALA A 43 18.59 3.31 2.10
N GLN A 44 17.79 4.13 2.79
CA GLN A 44 18.28 5.34 3.44
C GLN A 44 19.21 5.03 4.62
N GLN A 45 18.89 4.03 5.42
CA GLN A 45 19.74 3.57 6.52
C GLN A 45 21.09 3.06 6.00
N ASN A 46 21.09 2.21 4.98
CA ASN A 46 22.32 1.71 4.33
C ASN A 46 23.18 2.86 3.81
N LYS A 47 22.56 3.84 3.12
CA LYS A 47 23.25 5.04 2.63
C LYS A 47 23.94 5.80 3.76
N THR A 48 23.23 6.03 4.87
CA THR A 48 23.78 6.73 6.03
C THR A 48 24.94 5.96 6.67
N THR A 49 24.78 4.64 6.83
CA THR A 49 25.80 3.76 7.39
C THR A 49 27.07 3.77 6.53
N ILE A 50 26.92 3.69 5.21
CA ILE A 50 28.05 3.70 4.28
C ILE A 50 28.74 5.08 4.25
N GLN A 51 27.96 6.17 4.24
CA GLN A 51 28.53 7.51 4.33
C GLN A 51 29.37 7.70 5.60
N LYS A 52 28.89 7.14 6.73
CA LYS A 52 29.63 7.16 7.99
C LYS A 52 30.92 6.33 7.89
N TYR A 53 30.83 5.10 7.35
CA TYR A 53 32.01 4.27 7.13
C TYR A 53 33.04 4.96 6.22
N THR A 54 32.62 5.49 5.07
CA THR A 54 33.52 6.20 4.13
C THR A 54 34.17 7.39 4.80
N ARG A 55 33.41 8.21 5.52
CA ARG A 55 33.97 9.36 6.27
C ARG A 55 34.99 8.92 7.33
N ASN A 56 34.68 7.84 8.07
CA ASN A 56 35.59 7.30 9.04
C ASN A 56 36.93 6.88 8.39
N VAL A 57 36.84 6.16 7.26
CA VAL A 57 38.03 5.73 6.51
C VAL A 57 38.81 6.92 5.94
N GLU A 58 38.16 7.94 5.41
CA GLU A 58 38.77 9.16 4.89
C GLU A 58 39.47 9.99 5.97
N THR A 59 39.05 9.88 7.23
CA THR A 59 39.66 10.57 8.36
C THR A 59 40.83 9.82 9.01
N LEU A 60 41.07 8.55 8.60
CA LEU A 60 42.20 7.78 9.11
C LEU A 60 43.50 8.28 8.49
N GLU A 61 44.51 8.37 9.33
CA GLU A 61 45.89 8.62 8.85
C GLU A 61 46.36 7.48 7.94
N PRO A 62 47.14 7.74 6.87
CA PRO A 62 47.63 6.70 5.97
C PRO A 62 48.36 5.55 6.68
N ALA A 63 49.03 5.84 7.77
CA ALA A 63 49.67 4.84 8.61
C ALA A 63 48.66 3.90 9.29
N GLN A 64 47.52 4.42 9.71
CA GLN A 64 46.42 3.61 10.31
C GLN A 64 45.77 2.71 9.26
N VAL A 65 45.51 3.23 8.07
CA VAL A 65 44.98 2.43 6.96
C VAL A 65 45.92 1.28 6.60
N LYS A 66 47.22 1.59 6.52
CA LYS A 66 48.27 0.57 6.27
C LYS A 66 48.30 -0.46 7.39
N TYR A 67 48.24 -0.06 8.64
CA TYR A 67 48.22 -0.96 9.80
C TYR A 67 46.99 -1.92 9.72
N LEU A 68 45.81 -1.39 9.47
CA LEU A 68 44.59 -2.20 9.35
C LEU A 68 44.67 -3.24 8.21
N LYS A 69 45.31 -2.87 7.10
CA LYS A 69 45.54 -3.81 5.98
C LYS A 69 46.57 -4.87 6.36
N GLU A 70 47.62 -4.54 7.02
CA GLU A 70 48.67 -5.48 7.46
C GLU A 70 48.11 -6.50 8.47
N GLU A 71 47.33 -6.04 9.45
CA GLU A 71 46.64 -6.90 10.41
C GLU A 71 45.67 -7.84 9.72
N ALA A 72 44.86 -7.32 8.79
CA ALA A 72 43.93 -8.15 7.99
C ALA A 72 44.65 -9.15 7.08
N ALA A 73 45.79 -8.78 6.50
CA ALA A 73 46.64 -9.68 5.71
C ALA A 73 47.26 -10.79 6.60
N LEU A 74 47.69 -10.43 7.81
CA LEU A 74 48.18 -11.40 8.79
C LEU A 74 47.07 -12.41 9.18
N TYR A 75 45.84 -11.92 9.39
CA TYR A 75 44.69 -12.78 9.62
C TYR A 75 44.44 -13.72 8.42
N ASN A 76 44.47 -13.21 7.20
CA ASN A 76 44.30 -14.02 5.99
C ASN A 76 45.42 -15.09 5.86
N GLN A 77 46.65 -14.73 6.20
CA GLN A 77 47.75 -15.70 6.22
C GLN A 77 47.53 -16.80 7.29
N TYR A 78 47.01 -16.45 8.46
CA TYR A 78 46.63 -17.40 9.49
C TYR A 78 45.53 -18.36 8.96
N ILE A 79 44.46 -17.84 8.32
CA ILE A 79 43.40 -18.65 7.73
C ILE A 79 43.94 -19.59 6.64
N TYR A 80 44.79 -19.09 5.76
CA TYR A 80 45.44 -19.90 4.73
C TYR A 80 46.28 -21.04 5.34
N THR A 81 47.17 -20.73 6.28
CA THR A 81 48.01 -21.72 6.96
C THR A 81 47.16 -22.81 7.62
N LYS A 82 46.09 -22.41 8.30
CA LYS A 82 45.15 -23.34 8.91
C LYS A 82 44.43 -24.22 7.88
N SER A 83 44.01 -23.62 6.74
CA SER A 83 43.35 -24.37 5.67
C SER A 83 44.23 -25.41 5.01
N GLN A 84 45.55 -25.23 5.05
CA GLN A 84 46.56 -26.17 4.54
C GLN A 84 47.04 -27.15 5.62
N TYR A 85 46.35 -27.24 6.79
CA TYR A 85 46.74 -28.07 7.91
C TYR A 85 48.18 -27.82 8.43
N GLN A 86 48.67 -26.61 8.24
CA GLN A 86 50.01 -26.22 8.70
C GLN A 86 49.98 -25.58 10.08
N SER A 87 51.08 -25.66 10.79
CA SER A 87 51.24 -25.05 12.11
C SER A 87 51.42 -23.52 12.03
N TRP A 88 50.66 -22.79 12.87
CA TRP A 88 50.81 -21.35 13.02
C TRP A 88 51.64 -21.02 14.26
N ASN A 89 52.81 -20.38 14.06
CA ASN A 89 53.79 -20.17 15.10
C ASN A 89 53.79 -18.72 15.63
N LYS A 90 52.79 -17.93 15.30
CA LYS A 90 52.61 -16.52 15.77
C LYS A 90 51.38 -16.42 16.64
N ALA A 91 51.19 -15.27 17.29
CA ALA A 91 49.94 -14.96 17.97
C ALA A 91 48.75 -15.05 16.98
N VAL A 92 47.66 -15.64 17.39
CA VAL A 92 46.45 -15.75 16.55
C VAL A 92 45.80 -14.37 16.48
N PRO A 93 45.65 -13.80 15.27
CA PRO A 93 45.01 -12.48 15.11
C PRO A 93 43.54 -12.55 15.54
N GLU A 94 43.14 -11.61 16.37
CA GLU A 94 41.76 -11.56 16.89
C GLU A 94 40.78 -11.07 15.82
N TYR A 95 39.87 -11.95 15.34
CA TYR A 95 38.91 -11.65 14.29
C TYR A 95 38.07 -10.39 14.55
N LYS A 96 37.57 -10.22 15.80
CA LYS A 96 36.67 -9.12 16.17
C LYS A 96 37.28 -7.74 16.09
N LYS A 97 38.61 -7.65 15.96
CA LYS A 97 39.35 -6.38 15.83
C LYS A 97 39.69 -6.04 14.39
N GLN A 98 39.47 -6.98 13.46
CA GLN A 98 39.87 -6.81 12.08
C GLN A 98 39.00 -5.81 11.31
N LEU A 99 39.62 -4.84 10.62
CA LEU A 99 38.98 -3.84 9.77
C LEU A 99 37.92 -2.96 10.46
N ILE A 100 37.89 -2.94 11.79
CA ILE A 100 36.92 -2.15 12.56
C ILE A 100 37.39 -0.70 12.62
N THR A 101 36.60 0.20 12.02
CA THR A 101 36.85 1.65 12.04
C THR A 101 35.92 2.39 13.03
N ASP A 102 34.82 1.74 13.45
CA ASP A 102 33.86 2.31 14.37
C ASP A 102 33.05 1.26 15.16
N LYS A 103 32.06 1.74 15.94
CA LYS A 103 31.18 0.89 16.76
C LYS A 103 30.18 0.06 15.94
N ASP A 104 29.90 0.48 14.69
CA ASP A 104 28.89 -0.16 13.86
C ASP A 104 29.40 -1.46 13.22
N LYS A 105 30.71 -1.78 13.42
CA LYS A 105 31.36 -3.02 12.94
C LYS A 105 31.26 -3.24 11.43
N VAL A 106 31.08 -2.19 10.63
CA VAL A 106 31.15 -2.24 9.18
C VAL A 106 32.61 -2.38 8.76
N ILE A 107 32.92 -3.42 7.98
CA ILE A 107 34.27 -3.72 7.50
C ILE A 107 34.46 -3.42 6.01
N ALA A 108 33.37 -3.37 5.26
CA ALA A 108 33.36 -3.10 3.83
C ALA A 108 31.94 -2.74 3.37
N TYR A 109 31.76 -2.44 2.09
CA TYR A 109 30.44 -2.48 1.44
C TYR A 109 30.50 -3.15 0.08
N LEU A 110 29.37 -3.75 -0.34
CA LEU A 110 29.23 -4.60 -1.51
C LEU A 110 28.30 -3.94 -2.53
N SER A 111 28.68 -4.01 -3.81
CA SER A 111 27.85 -3.59 -4.94
C SER A 111 27.78 -4.69 -5.98
N ILE A 112 26.56 -5.02 -6.44
CA ILE A 112 26.28 -6.02 -7.48
C ILE A 112 25.31 -5.39 -8.46
N PRO A 113 25.82 -4.69 -9.50
CA PRO A 113 24.99 -3.87 -10.41
C PRO A 113 23.89 -4.67 -11.12
N GLN A 114 24.18 -5.91 -11.54
CA GLN A 114 23.29 -6.76 -12.33
C GLN A 114 21.97 -7.07 -11.62
N ILE A 115 21.99 -7.14 -10.31
CA ILE A 115 20.80 -7.35 -9.45
C ILE A 115 20.44 -6.09 -8.64
N LYS A 116 20.93 -4.92 -9.08
CA LYS A 116 20.65 -3.60 -8.47
C LYS A 116 21.00 -3.48 -6.98
N ILE A 117 21.92 -4.30 -6.52
CA ILE A 117 22.51 -4.10 -5.21
C ILE A 117 23.53 -2.97 -5.30
N THR A 118 23.20 -1.84 -4.70
CA THR A 118 24.09 -0.68 -4.68
C THR A 118 24.46 -0.41 -3.23
N ASN A 119 25.76 -0.58 -2.92
CA ASN A 119 26.34 -0.19 -1.64
C ASN A 119 25.57 -0.77 -0.43
N ILE A 120 25.60 -2.08 -0.25
CA ILE A 120 25.11 -2.73 0.98
C ILE A 120 26.27 -2.87 1.97
N PRO A 121 26.12 -2.48 3.25
CA PRO A 121 27.17 -2.63 4.24
C PRO A 121 27.47 -4.10 4.53
N VAL A 122 28.75 -4.41 4.66
CA VAL A 122 29.29 -5.70 5.08
C VAL A 122 29.78 -5.55 6.52
N TYR A 123 29.22 -6.35 7.40
CA TYR A 123 29.54 -6.33 8.84
C TYR A 123 30.47 -7.48 9.23
N SER A 124 31.20 -7.28 10.32
CA SER A 124 32.01 -8.33 10.93
C SER A 124 31.12 -9.37 11.64
N GLY A 125 31.20 -10.64 11.24
CA GLY A 125 30.41 -11.75 11.76
C GLY A 125 29.14 -12.04 10.96
N ASP A 126 28.49 -13.14 11.31
CA ASP A 126 27.31 -13.70 10.64
C ASP A 126 26.18 -14.01 11.63
N SER A 127 26.14 -13.31 12.76
CA SER A 127 25.04 -13.43 13.73
C SER A 127 23.71 -13.01 13.10
N GLU A 128 22.60 -13.49 13.65
CA GLU A 128 21.25 -13.12 13.20
C GLU A 128 21.03 -11.61 13.16
N GLU A 129 21.54 -10.89 14.17
CA GLU A 129 21.53 -9.43 14.23
C GLU A 129 22.29 -8.79 13.07
N THR A 130 23.46 -9.32 12.74
CA THR A 130 24.29 -8.88 11.61
C THR A 130 23.57 -9.11 10.27
N LEU A 131 23.03 -10.31 10.07
CA LEU A 131 22.34 -10.68 8.83
C LEU A 131 21.01 -9.94 8.65
N ALA A 132 20.35 -9.54 9.73
CA ALA A 132 19.19 -8.65 9.68
C ALA A 132 19.54 -7.23 9.26
N ALA A 133 20.74 -6.74 9.60
CA ALA A 133 21.22 -5.40 9.26
C ALA A 133 21.77 -5.31 7.83
N GLY A 134 22.38 -6.38 7.29
CA GLY A 134 22.99 -6.36 5.98
C GLY A 134 23.69 -7.66 5.60
N VAL A 135 24.86 -7.53 5.00
CA VAL A 135 25.72 -8.66 4.64
C VAL A 135 26.68 -8.95 5.79
N GLY A 136 26.78 -10.21 6.20
CA GLY A 136 27.72 -10.67 7.21
C GLY A 136 28.95 -11.32 6.59
N HIS A 137 30.12 -11.07 7.14
CA HIS A 137 31.33 -11.80 6.81
C HIS A 137 31.45 -13.04 7.68
N ILE A 138 31.55 -14.22 7.08
CA ILE A 138 31.63 -15.48 7.82
C ILE A 138 32.99 -15.58 8.53
N PRO A 139 33.03 -15.67 9.87
CA PRO A 139 34.24 -15.89 10.64
C PRO A 139 34.99 -17.15 10.15
N GLN A 140 36.31 -17.21 10.36
CA GLN A 140 37.15 -18.30 9.90
C GLN A 140 37.31 -18.44 8.37
N THR A 141 36.84 -17.46 7.60
CA THR A 141 37.20 -17.28 6.19
C THR A 141 38.13 -16.07 6.03
N SER A 142 38.73 -15.88 4.88
CA SER A 142 39.60 -14.72 4.64
C SER A 142 38.82 -13.42 4.71
N LEU A 143 39.40 -12.38 5.27
CA LEU A 143 38.85 -11.02 5.22
C LEU A 143 38.82 -10.49 3.78
N PRO A 144 37.87 -9.67 3.39
CA PRO A 144 37.63 -9.27 2.00
C PRO A 144 38.56 -8.11 1.56
N ILE A 145 39.86 -8.22 1.84
CA ILE A 145 40.88 -7.27 1.39
C ILE A 145 41.58 -7.70 0.10
N GLY A 146 41.22 -8.90 -0.44
CA GLY A 146 41.85 -9.50 -1.58
C GLY A 146 43.26 -10.04 -1.28
N GLY A 147 43.93 -10.50 -2.32
CA GLY A 147 45.29 -11.06 -2.28
C GLY A 147 45.32 -12.54 -2.60
N GLU A 148 46.50 -13.02 -3.00
CA GLU A 148 46.69 -14.45 -3.26
C GLU A 148 46.46 -15.28 -1.99
N ASN A 149 45.99 -16.50 -2.20
CA ASN A 149 45.69 -17.43 -1.10
C ASN A 149 44.58 -16.93 -0.16
N THR A 150 43.58 -16.21 -0.74
CA THR A 150 42.42 -15.72 0.05
C THR A 150 41.11 -16.23 -0.53
N HIS A 151 40.17 -16.54 0.35
CA HIS A 151 38.79 -16.84 0.02
C HIS A 151 37.87 -16.21 1.08
N ALA A 152 37.33 -15.03 0.79
CA ALA A 152 36.38 -14.38 1.68
C ALA A 152 34.96 -14.88 1.41
N VAL A 153 34.17 -15.05 2.45
CA VAL A 153 32.79 -15.53 2.34
C VAL A 153 31.85 -14.52 2.97
N LEU A 154 30.90 -14.07 2.16
CA LEU A 154 29.89 -13.06 2.54
C LEU A 154 28.51 -13.69 2.49
N SER A 155 27.79 -13.62 3.60
CA SER A 155 26.47 -14.24 3.73
C SER A 155 25.37 -13.18 3.91
N ALA A 156 24.21 -13.39 3.32
CA ALA A 156 23.02 -12.59 3.58
C ALA A 156 21.75 -13.41 3.37
N HIS A 157 20.65 -12.96 3.96
CA HIS A 157 19.36 -13.60 3.83
C HIS A 157 18.82 -13.59 2.39
N SER A 158 18.01 -14.60 2.04
CA SER A 158 17.13 -14.60 0.88
C SER A 158 15.67 -14.57 1.34
N GLY A 159 14.81 -13.87 0.58
CA GLY A 159 13.37 -13.83 0.85
C GLY A 159 12.96 -13.06 2.10
N HIS A 160 13.80 -12.18 2.62
CA HIS A 160 13.46 -11.37 3.77
C HIS A 160 12.47 -10.26 3.39
N ILE A 161 11.37 -10.10 4.15
CA ILE A 161 10.25 -9.20 3.84
C ILE A 161 10.71 -7.73 3.79
N ASN A 162 11.68 -7.37 4.62
CA ASN A 162 12.09 -5.99 4.83
C ASN A 162 13.35 -5.60 4.05
N ASN A 163 14.03 -6.55 3.41
CA ASN A 163 15.27 -6.28 2.69
C ASN A 163 15.50 -7.36 1.63
N THR A 164 15.69 -6.97 0.39
CA THR A 164 15.92 -7.92 -0.72
C THR A 164 17.27 -8.62 -0.63
N LEU A 165 18.29 -8.01 0.03
CA LEU A 165 19.62 -8.58 0.24
C LEU A 165 20.06 -9.49 -0.91
N PHE A 166 20.28 -10.78 -0.63
CA PHE A 166 20.69 -11.77 -1.61
C PHE A 166 19.54 -12.58 -2.23
N SER A 167 18.29 -12.08 -2.16
CA SER A 167 17.13 -12.76 -2.76
C SER A 167 17.26 -12.98 -4.26
N ASP A 168 17.93 -12.06 -4.96
CA ASP A 168 18.11 -12.11 -6.40
C ASP A 168 19.49 -12.68 -6.82
N LEU A 169 20.24 -13.27 -5.87
CA LEU A 169 21.54 -13.85 -6.15
C LEU A 169 21.46 -14.98 -7.18
N GLU A 170 20.31 -15.66 -7.25
CA GLU A 170 20.05 -16.71 -8.25
C GLU A 170 20.00 -16.19 -9.70
N ASP A 171 19.73 -14.91 -9.91
CA ASP A 171 19.65 -14.28 -11.22
C ASP A 171 21.02 -13.93 -11.82
N LEU A 172 22.10 -13.97 -11.00
CA LEU A 172 23.46 -13.72 -11.46
C LEU A 172 23.94 -14.80 -12.42
N LYS A 173 24.66 -14.40 -13.46
CA LYS A 173 25.20 -15.26 -14.49
C LYS A 173 26.72 -15.34 -14.41
N MET A 174 27.26 -16.34 -15.07
CA MET A 174 28.71 -16.44 -15.30
C MET A 174 29.21 -15.19 -16.02
N LYS A 175 30.34 -14.64 -15.57
CA LYS A 175 30.97 -13.39 -16.04
C LYS A 175 30.30 -12.10 -15.55
N ASP A 176 29.18 -12.15 -14.80
CA ASP A 176 28.71 -10.99 -14.06
C ASP A 176 29.76 -10.57 -13.04
N VAL A 177 29.72 -9.31 -12.63
CA VAL A 177 30.72 -8.76 -11.72
C VAL A 177 30.10 -8.18 -10.47
N PHE A 178 30.86 -8.23 -9.38
CA PHE A 178 30.55 -7.50 -8.17
C PHE A 178 31.78 -6.79 -7.61
N TYR A 179 31.54 -5.80 -6.78
CA TYR A 179 32.56 -4.94 -6.24
C TYR A 179 32.52 -4.96 -4.71
N ILE A 180 33.70 -5.07 -4.09
CA ILE A 180 33.88 -4.90 -2.65
C ILE A 180 34.70 -3.64 -2.43
N HIS A 181 34.14 -2.73 -1.64
CA HIS A 181 34.80 -1.51 -1.24
C HIS A 181 35.24 -1.67 0.21
N VAL A 182 36.56 -1.74 0.42
CA VAL A 182 37.17 -1.97 1.73
C VAL A 182 38.28 -0.97 1.95
N LEU A 183 38.24 -0.25 3.09
CA LEU A 183 39.15 0.84 3.35
C LEU A 183 39.23 1.80 2.15
N ASP A 184 40.43 2.04 1.61
CA ASP A 184 40.73 2.93 0.49
C ASP A 184 40.78 2.25 -0.88
N GLN A 185 40.28 1.00 -1.00
CA GLN A 185 40.37 0.23 -2.26
C GLN A 185 39.04 -0.36 -2.69
N THR A 186 38.88 -0.49 -4.01
CA THR A 186 37.76 -1.17 -4.64
C THR A 186 38.26 -2.43 -5.33
N LEU A 187 37.71 -3.57 -4.97
CA LEU A 187 38.07 -4.87 -5.46
C LEU A 187 36.96 -5.37 -6.40
N LYS A 188 37.32 -5.74 -7.64
CA LYS A 188 36.38 -6.27 -8.64
C LYS A 188 36.53 -7.77 -8.76
N TYR A 189 35.40 -8.48 -8.71
CA TYR A 189 35.34 -9.92 -8.86
C TYR A 189 34.41 -10.30 -10.01
N GLU A 190 34.84 -11.24 -10.85
CA GLU A 190 34.05 -11.82 -11.94
C GLU A 190 33.56 -13.21 -11.53
N ILE A 191 32.26 -13.46 -11.67
CA ILE A 191 31.64 -14.73 -11.32
C ILE A 191 32.09 -15.82 -12.30
N PHE A 192 32.69 -16.86 -11.75
CA PHE A 192 33.16 -18.01 -12.54
C PHE A 192 32.54 -19.34 -12.08
N GLU A 193 31.88 -19.38 -10.92
CA GLU A 193 31.29 -20.60 -10.40
C GLU A 193 29.97 -20.29 -9.64
N ARG A 194 29.01 -21.22 -9.77
CA ARG A 194 27.77 -21.23 -9.00
C ARG A 194 27.49 -22.66 -8.56
N LYS A 195 27.23 -22.86 -7.26
CA LYS A 195 26.94 -24.17 -6.66
C LYS A 195 25.75 -24.10 -5.73
N ILE A 196 25.00 -25.20 -5.68
CA ILE A 196 23.98 -25.41 -4.63
C ILE A 196 24.47 -26.56 -3.78
N VAL A 197 24.64 -26.28 -2.48
CA VAL A 197 25.20 -27.25 -1.53
C VAL A 197 24.29 -27.41 -0.31
N ASN A 198 24.51 -28.48 0.45
CA ASN A 198 23.89 -28.61 1.76
C ASN A 198 24.54 -27.64 2.77
N PRO A 199 23.80 -27.19 3.80
CA PRO A 199 24.32 -26.21 4.77
C PRO A 199 25.61 -26.64 5.46
N GLU A 200 25.82 -27.94 5.66
CA GLU A 200 26.98 -28.51 6.36
C GLU A 200 28.21 -28.61 5.46
N ASN A 201 28.08 -28.44 4.13
CA ASN A 201 29.19 -28.57 3.20
C ASN A 201 30.01 -27.29 3.14
N THR A 202 31.12 -27.28 3.88
CA THR A 202 32.08 -26.18 3.94
C THR A 202 33.23 -26.30 2.94
N ASP A 203 33.38 -27.43 2.23
CA ASP A 203 34.51 -27.65 1.31
C ASP A 203 34.55 -26.63 0.16
N ALA A 204 33.37 -26.19 -0.27
CA ALA A 204 33.24 -25.25 -1.37
C ALA A 204 33.72 -23.81 -1.04
N ILE A 205 34.04 -23.53 0.23
CA ILE A 205 34.50 -22.21 0.69
C ILE A 205 35.95 -22.24 1.22
N ASN A 206 36.65 -23.35 1.03
CA ASN A 206 38.05 -23.47 1.43
C ASN A 206 38.95 -22.59 0.59
N VAL A 207 40.07 -22.14 1.18
CA VAL A 207 41.08 -21.35 0.45
C VAL A 207 41.78 -22.21 -0.59
N ILE A 208 41.85 -21.73 -1.82
CA ILE A 208 42.53 -22.37 -2.93
C ILE A 208 43.90 -21.68 -3.12
N PRO A 209 45.03 -22.41 -3.06
CA PRO A 209 46.36 -21.84 -3.25
C PRO A 209 46.48 -21.04 -4.58
N GLY A 210 47.10 -19.89 -4.52
CA GLY A 210 47.31 -19.00 -5.68
C GLY A 210 46.07 -18.26 -6.16
N LYS A 211 44.90 -18.38 -5.48
CA LYS A 211 43.65 -17.70 -5.89
C LYS A 211 43.28 -16.58 -4.93
N ASP A 212 42.63 -15.57 -5.49
CA ASP A 212 41.92 -14.50 -4.75
C ASP A 212 40.43 -14.63 -5.08
N LEU A 213 39.67 -15.16 -4.13
CA LEU A 213 38.27 -15.54 -4.31
C LEU A 213 37.36 -14.86 -3.28
N VAL A 214 36.13 -14.60 -3.72
CA VAL A 214 35.04 -14.22 -2.84
C VAL A 214 33.80 -15.02 -3.21
N THR A 215 33.16 -15.62 -2.20
CA THR A 215 31.90 -16.34 -2.36
C THR A 215 30.76 -15.60 -1.64
N LEU A 216 29.69 -15.32 -2.38
CA LEU A 216 28.43 -14.81 -1.88
C LEU A 216 27.52 -16.01 -1.54
N VAL A 217 27.00 -16.07 -0.33
CA VAL A 217 26.21 -17.20 0.18
C VAL A 217 24.83 -16.75 0.59
N THR A 218 23.81 -17.48 0.17
CA THR A 218 22.44 -17.26 0.64
C THR A 218 21.67 -18.58 0.78
N CYS A 219 20.54 -18.53 1.50
CA CYS A 219 19.63 -19.67 1.61
C CYS A 219 18.93 -19.96 0.27
N TRP A 220 18.71 -21.24 -0.07
CA TRP A 220 18.08 -21.68 -1.31
C TRP A 220 17.28 -22.99 -1.11
N PRO A 221 16.14 -23.20 -1.82
CA PRO A 221 15.37 -22.19 -2.54
C PRO A 221 14.77 -21.16 -1.59
N THR A 222 14.55 -19.94 -2.09
CA THR A 222 13.93 -18.87 -1.29
C THR A 222 12.61 -19.31 -0.68
N GLY A 223 12.45 -19.16 0.64
CA GLY A 223 11.28 -19.58 1.41
C GLY A 223 11.32 -21.02 1.95
N ILE A 224 12.09 -21.95 1.31
CA ILE A 224 12.32 -23.32 1.83
C ILE A 224 13.62 -23.38 2.64
N ASN A 225 14.68 -22.73 2.17
CA ASN A 225 15.94 -22.46 2.86
C ASN A 225 16.73 -23.72 3.32
N ASN A 226 16.47 -24.88 2.71
CA ASN A 226 17.09 -26.16 3.11
C ASN A 226 18.48 -26.41 2.48
N LYS A 227 18.90 -25.52 1.56
CA LYS A 227 20.24 -25.55 0.92
C LYS A 227 20.87 -24.18 0.95
N ARG A 228 22.09 -24.08 0.39
CA ARG A 228 22.80 -22.81 0.21
C ARG A 228 23.16 -22.65 -1.26
N LEU A 229 22.88 -21.45 -1.80
CA LEU A 229 23.41 -21.02 -3.09
C LEU A 229 24.72 -20.29 -2.85
N LEU A 230 25.78 -20.75 -3.50
CA LEU A 230 27.11 -20.17 -3.51
C LEU A 230 27.38 -19.57 -4.88
N VAL A 231 27.77 -18.31 -4.93
CA VAL A 231 28.18 -17.61 -6.13
C VAL A 231 29.61 -17.10 -5.93
N THR A 232 30.56 -17.73 -6.60
CA THR A 232 31.99 -17.46 -6.40
C THR A 232 32.56 -16.61 -7.52
N GLY A 233 33.18 -15.51 -7.13
CA GLY A 233 33.92 -14.62 -8.01
C GLY A 233 35.43 -14.74 -7.82
N ARG A 234 36.17 -14.62 -8.93
CA ARG A 234 37.63 -14.48 -8.93
C ARG A 234 38.02 -13.02 -9.13
N ARG A 235 39.12 -12.63 -8.56
CA ARG A 235 39.68 -11.29 -8.71
C ARG A 235 40.00 -10.99 -10.16
N VAL A 236 39.60 -9.78 -10.64
CA VAL A 236 39.95 -9.24 -11.94
C VAL A 236 40.42 -7.79 -11.82
N ALA A 237 41.18 -7.30 -12.81
CA ALA A 237 41.66 -5.92 -12.78
C ALA A 237 40.46 -4.94 -12.79
N THR A 238 40.51 -3.91 -11.94
CA THR A 238 39.41 -2.95 -11.76
C THR A 238 39.18 -2.08 -13.01
N ASN A 239 40.20 -1.87 -13.79
CA ASN A 239 40.20 -1.10 -15.06
C ASN A 239 39.79 -1.90 -16.28
N THR A 240 39.54 -3.21 -16.20
CA THR A 240 38.96 -3.94 -17.31
C THR A 240 37.54 -3.47 -17.56
N MET A 241 37.28 -2.85 -18.73
CA MET A 241 35.93 -2.56 -19.17
C MET A 241 35.18 -3.88 -19.28
N THR A 242 34.15 -4.05 -18.48
CA THR A 242 33.17 -5.10 -18.71
C THR A 242 32.33 -4.75 -19.93
N PRO A 243 31.94 -5.72 -20.78
CA PRO A 243 30.88 -5.53 -21.75
C PRO A 243 29.66 -4.95 -20.99
N GLN A 244 28.97 -4.01 -21.63
CA GLN A 244 27.83 -3.29 -21.07
C GLN A 244 27.07 -4.13 -20.04
N GLU A 245 27.14 -3.72 -18.77
CA GLU A 245 26.48 -4.43 -17.67
C GLU A 245 24.99 -4.47 -17.97
N HIS A 246 24.48 -5.60 -18.43
CA HIS A 246 23.05 -5.80 -18.59
C HIS A 246 22.44 -5.81 -17.20
N ILE A 247 21.86 -4.68 -16.80
CA ILE A 247 21.09 -4.58 -15.58
C ILE A 247 19.89 -5.52 -15.72
N GLN A 248 19.95 -6.68 -15.08
CA GLN A 248 18.82 -7.59 -15.06
C GLN A 248 17.71 -6.97 -14.21
N ARG A 249 16.50 -6.96 -14.77
CA ARG A 249 15.32 -6.60 -13.98
C ARG A 249 15.09 -7.69 -12.94
N ASN A 250 15.05 -7.30 -11.68
CA ASN A 250 14.66 -8.18 -10.60
C ASN A 250 13.33 -8.87 -10.94
N LYS A 251 13.35 -10.20 -11.03
CA LYS A 251 12.19 -11.03 -11.39
C LYS A 251 11.07 -10.95 -10.35
N TYR A 252 11.42 -10.74 -9.08
CA TYR A 252 10.51 -10.65 -7.94
C TYR A 252 10.46 -9.25 -7.32
N GLY A 253 11.23 -8.31 -7.85
CA GLY A 253 11.19 -6.92 -7.40
C GLY A 253 9.84 -6.32 -7.73
N TYR A 254 9.20 -5.74 -6.73
CA TYR A 254 7.96 -4.98 -6.93
C TYR A 254 8.20 -3.94 -8.03
N ASN A 255 7.62 -4.17 -9.20
CA ASN A 255 7.67 -3.19 -10.26
C ASN A 255 6.87 -1.98 -9.79
N PHE A 256 7.54 -0.85 -9.58
CA PHE A 256 6.91 0.41 -9.16
C PHE A 256 5.65 0.71 -9.99
N TRP A 257 5.70 0.49 -11.30
CA TRP A 257 4.57 0.73 -12.20
C TRP A 257 3.39 -0.22 -11.97
N VAL A 258 3.66 -1.49 -11.66
CA VAL A 258 2.61 -2.47 -11.30
C VAL A 258 1.95 -2.09 -9.99
N MET A 259 2.74 -1.68 -8.99
CA MET A 259 2.22 -1.23 -7.70
C MET A 259 1.43 0.08 -7.84
N LEU A 260 1.93 1.02 -8.65
CA LEU A 260 1.21 2.26 -8.96
C LEU A 260 -0.13 1.95 -9.65
N LEU A 261 -0.11 1.10 -10.67
CA LEU A 261 -1.33 0.69 -11.38
C LEU A 261 -2.33 0.01 -10.44
N ALA A 262 -1.87 -0.94 -9.62
CA ALA A 262 -2.71 -1.61 -8.62
C ALA A 262 -3.32 -0.61 -7.63
N SER A 263 -2.55 0.37 -7.17
CA SER A 263 -3.01 1.43 -6.28
C SER A 263 -4.05 2.32 -6.94
N VAL A 264 -3.83 2.72 -8.19
CA VAL A 264 -4.80 3.50 -8.98
C VAL A 264 -6.09 2.71 -9.19
N LEU A 265 -6.00 1.43 -9.53
CA LEU A 265 -7.18 0.56 -9.68
C LEU A 265 -7.95 0.41 -8.36
N ALA A 266 -7.24 0.24 -7.24
CA ALA A 266 -7.86 0.17 -5.91
C ALA A 266 -8.57 1.49 -5.54
N LEU A 267 -7.95 2.64 -5.82
CA LEU A 267 -8.57 3.96 -5.62
C LEU A 267 -9.78 4.18 -6.53
N CYS A 268 -9.73 3.73 -7.79
CA CYS A 268 -10.87 3.78 -8.71
C CYS A 268 -12.01 2.90 -8.22
N ALA A 269 -11.73 1.66 -7.80
CA ALA A 269 -12.71 0.75 -7.23
C ALA A 269 -13.37 1.35 -5.98
N LEU A 270 -12.55 1.95 -5.09
CA LEU A 270 -13.07 2.70 -3.95
C LEU A 270 -13.97 3.85 -4.34
N GLY A 271 -13.55 4.66 -5.32
CA GLY A 271 -14.35 5.77 -5.84
C GLY A 271 -15.71 5.29 -6.36
N LEU A 272 -15.76 4.15 -7.06
CA LEU A 272 -16.99 3.52 -7.52
C LEU A 272 -17.86 3.03 -6.35
N VAL A 273 -17.28 2.39 -5.35
CA VAL A 273 -17.99 1.94 -4.14
C VAL A 273 -18.55 3.14 -3.37
N LEU A 274 -17.74 4.18 -3.15
CA LEU A 274 -18.18 5.41 -2.49
C LEU A 274 -19.28 6.11 -3.29
N ARG A 275 -19.16 6.20 -4.62
CA ARG A 275 -20.20 6.74 -5.48
C ARG A 275 -21.50 5.96 -5.35
N ASN A 276 -21.44 4.63 -5.25
CA ASN A 276 -22.62 3.77 -5.08
C ASN A 276 -23.27 3.90 -3.70
N ILE A 277 -22.45 4.10 -2.66
CA ILE A 277 -22.92 4.26 -1.27
C ILE A 277 -23.41 5.69 -0.99
N LEU A 278 -22.69 6.71 -1.51
CA LEU A 278 -22.94 8.13 -1.25
C LEU A 278 -23.71 8.82 -2.38
N GLY A 279 -23.77 8.18 -3.55
CA GLY A 279 -24.43 8.73 -4.72
C GLY A 279 -25.93 8.93 -4.50
N ALA A 280 -26.46 10.06 -5.00
CA ALA A 280 -27.88 10.33 -5.00
C ALA A 280 -28.60 9.27 -5.85
N LYS A 281 -29.58 8.61 -5.27
CA LYS A 281 -30.42 7.62 -5.98
C LYS A 281 -31.45 8.33 -6.85
N ASN A 282 -31.83 7.68 -7.95
CA ASN A 282 -32.91 8.15 -8.80
C ASN A 282 -34.13 7.29 -8.50
N TYR A 283 -35.24 7.92 -8.20
CA TYR A 283 -36.53 7.28 -7.99
C TYR A 283 -37.50 7.74 -9.05
N ASN A 284 -38.34 6.84 -9.51
CA ASN A 284 -39.50 7.16 -10.37
C ASN A 284 -40.76 7.18 -9.52
N MET A 285 -41.49 8.28 -9.53
CA MET A 285 -42.72 8.44 -8.77
C MET A 285 -43.81 8.91 -9.70
N ARG A 286 -44.93 8.18 -9.69
CA ARG A 286 -46.13 8.58 -10.43
C ARG A 286 -46.99 9.45 -9.52
N ILE A 287 -47.41 10.61 -10.03
CA ILE A 287 -48.32 11.55 -9.34
C ILE A 287 -49.46 11.91 -10.31
N ASP A 288 -50.57 12.38 -9.77
CA ASP A 288 -51.67 12.83 -10.63
C ASP A 288 -51.27 14.07 -11.43
N ARG A 289 -51.99 14.30 -12.53
CA ARG A 289 -51.68 15.37 -13.45
C ARG A 289 -51.75 16.76 -12.83
N ALA A 290 -52.73 17.01 -11.97
CA ALA A 290 -52.90 18.31 -11.31
C ALA A 290 -51.73 18.63 -10.38
N GLN A 291 -51.27 17.63 -9.63
CA GLN A 291 -50.09 17.76 -8.77
C GLN A 291 -48.79 17.94 -9.56
N PHE A 292 -48.67 17.22 -10.68
CA PHE A 292 -47.55 17.34 -11.60
C PHE A 292 -47.41 18.77 -12.16
N ASP A 293 -48.53 19.29 -12.68
CA ASP A 293 -48.58 20.63 -13.26
C ASP A 293 -48.33 21.73 -12.17
N ALA A 294 -48.86 21.55 -10.96
CA ALA A 294 -48.62 22.45 -9.85
C ALA A 294 -47.15 22.48 -9.41
N ILE A 295 -46.46 21.33 -9.43
CA ILE A 295 -45.01 21.24 -9.11
C ILE A 295 -44.21 21.84 -10.27
N GLN A 296 -44.58 21.58 -11.52
CA GLN A 296 -43.90 22.13 -12.68
C GLN A 296 -43.99 23.67 -12.73
N GLN A 297 -45.14 24.23 -12.32
CA GLN A 297 -45.36 25.69 -12.21
C GLN A 297 -44.76 26.30 -10.94
N GLY A 298 -44.12 25.49 -10.07
CA GLY A 298 -43.56 25.98 -8.80
C GLY A 298 -44.62 26.35 -7.72
N LYS A 299 -45.90 26.05 -7.96
CA LYS A 299 -47.01 26.33 -7.05
C LYS A 299 -47.06 25.33 -5.88
N GLN A 300 -46.47 24.15 -6.04
CA GLN A 300 -46.44 23.10 -5.01
C GLN A 300 -45.04 22.51 -4.93
N GLU A 301 -44.49 22.36 -3.72
CA GLU A 301 -43.19 21.78 -3.47
C GLU A 301 -43.25 20.50 -2.62
N LEU A 302 -44.44 20.08 -2.17
CA LEU A 302 -44.63 18.97 -1.25
C LEU A 302 -45.29 17.78 -1.93
N ILE A 303 -44.76 16.59 -1.65
CA ILE A 303 -45.29 15.30 -2.15
C ILE A 303 -45.42 14.35 -0.95
N ILE A 304 -46.58 13.68 -0.87
CA ILE A 304 -46.78 12.53 0.01
C ILE A 304 -46.24 11.30 -0.70
N ALA A 305 -45.27 10.65 -0.10
CA ALA A 305 -44.68 9.43 -0.67
C ALA A 305 -44.83 8.25 0.29
N PRO A 306 -44.99 7.02 -0.23
CA PRO A 306 -44.99 5.83 0.62
C PRO A 306 -43.63 5.63 1.27
N LEU A 307 -43.63 5.12 2.50
CA LEU A 307 -42.40 4.75 3.18
C LEU A 307 -41.75 3.58 2.41
N PRO A 308 -40.50 3.71 1.93
CA PRO A 308 -39.87 2.64 1.18
C PRO A 308 -39.61 1.44 2.09
N GLN A 309 -40.00 0.24 1.63
CA GLN A 309 -39.76 -1.00 2.37
C GLN A 309 -38.28 -1.41 2.33
N GLY A 310 -37.75 -1.90 3.44
CA GLY A 310 -36.40 -2.41 3.58
C GLY A 310 -35.33 -1.32 3.68
N SER A 311 -34.09 -1.64 3.22
CA SER A 311 -32.93 -0.74 3.33
C SER A 311 -32.93 0.48 2.41
N LYS A 312 -33.95 0.65 1.59
CA LYS A 312 -34.07 1.75 0.60
C LYS A 312 -34.81 2.94 1.20
N LYS A 313 -34.13 3.73 2.04
CA LYS A 313 -34.68 5.01 2.52
C LYS A 313 -34.37 6.13 1.54
N TYR A 314 -35.32 7.07 1.36
CA TYR A 314 -35.03 8.32 0.63
C TYR A 314 -33.96 9.13 1.36
N ARG A 315 -33.11 9.80 0.61
CA ARG A 315 -32.03 10.62 1.15
C ARG A 315 -32.13 12.06 0.65
N LEU A 316 -31.65 13.01 1.43
CA LEU A 316 -31.47 14.37 0.96
C LEU A 316 -30.56 14.37 -0.27
N LYS A 317 -30.92 15.12 -1.30
CA LYS A 317 -30.29 15.20 -2.62
C LYS A 317 -30.58 14.03 -3.56
N ASP A 318 -31.33 13.02 -3.17
CA ASP A 318 -31.82 12.01 -4.12
C ASP A 318 -32.65 12.73 -5.20
N LYS A 319 -32.65 12.15 -6.39
CA LYS A 319 -33.37 12.67 -7.56
C LYS A 319 -34.65 11.83 -7.73
N VAL A 320 -35.75 12.49 -7.92
CA VAL A 320 -37.03 11.84 -8.26
C VAL A 320 -37.44 12.29 -9.65
N THR A 321 -37.78 11.33 -10.49
CA THR A 321 -38.42 11.60 -11.76
C THR A 321 -39.92 11.46 -11.54
N LEU A 322 -40.63 12.59 -11.54
CA LEU A 322 -42.06 12.63 -11.48
C LEU A 322 -42.63 12.26 -12.85
N ILE A 323 -43.65 11.41 -12.90
CA ILE A 323 -44.32 10.95 -14.10
C ILE A 323 -45.78 11.31 -13.93
N ALA A 324 -46.32 12.14 -14.81
CA ALA A 324 -47.72 12.46 -14.82
C ALA A 324 -48.54 11.19 -15.17
N ALA A 325 -49.47 10.87 -14.32
CA ALA A 325 -50.48 9.81 -14.60
C ALA A 325 -51.75 10.51 -15.09
N GLU A 326 -52.31 10.06 -16.20
CA GLU A 326 -53.66 10.44 -16.59
C GLU A 326 -54.62 9.98 -15.48
N ALA A 327 -55.62 10.79 -15.17
CA ALA A 327 -56.49 10.63 -14.01
C ALA A 327 -56.91 9.16 -13.78
N LEU A 328 -56.39 8.57 -12.73
CA LEU A 328 -56.89 7.30 -12.22
C LEU A 328 -58.19 7.63 -11.48
N GLU A 329 -59.30 7.15 -12.03
CA GLU A 329 -60.57 7.20 -11.36
C GLU A 329 -60.42 6.79 -9.90
N SER A 330 -60.93 7.65 -9.03
CA SER A 330 -61.14 7.62 -7.62
C SER A 330 -61.08 6.26 -6.91
N ASN A 331 -59.90 5.73 -6.64
CA ASN A 331 -59.76 4.69 -5.64
C ASN A 331 -58.58 5.01 -4.73
N LYS A 332 -58.91 5.59 -3.55
CA LYS A 332 -58.01 6.02 -2.44
C LYS A 332 -56.96 4.94 -2.01
N ARG A 333 -57.13 3.68 -2.42
CA ARG A 333 -56.26 2.55 -2.07
C ARG A 333 -55.08 2.35 -3.04
N GLN A 334 -55.08 2.92 -4.23
CA GLN A 334 -54.02 2.65 -5.26
C GLN A 334 -52.75 3.45 -5.06
N TYR A 335 -52.74 4.52 -4.27
CA TYR A 335 -51.50 5.27 -3.96
C TYR A 335 -50.53 4.50 -3.09
N PHE A 336 -51.00 3.47 -2.39
CA PHE A 336 -50.20 2.69 -1.43
C PHE A 336 -49.97 1.24 -1.83
N ALA A 337 -50.46 0.82 -2.99
CA ALA A 337 -50.54 -0.59 -3.37
C ALA A 337 -49.31 -1.19 -4.06
N LYS A 338 -48.11 -0.70 -3.78
CA LYS A 338 -46.88 -1.40 -4.21
C LYS A 338 -46.01 -1.86 -3.05
N SER A 339 -46.63 -2.53 -2.08
CA SER A 339 -45.93 -3.29 -1.07
C SER A 339 -45.92 -4.80 -1.28
N GLU A 340 -46.68 -5.31 -2.25
CA GLU A 340 -46.74 -6.74 -2.53
C GLU A 340 -46.40 -6.99 -4.00
N GLY A 341 -45.18 -7.45 -4.25
CA GLY A 341 -44.60 -8.23 -5.33
C GLY A 341 -45.27 -8.38 -6.70
N GLN A 342 -46.20 -7.54 -7.13
CA GLN A 342 -46.85 -7.64 -8.45
C GLN A 342 -46.16 -6.72 -9.46
N GLU A 343 -45.58 -7.35 -10.50
CA GLU A 343 -45.18 -6.70 -11.74
C GLU A 343 -46.34 -5.90 -12.34
N TRP A 344 -46.06 -4.65 -12.68
CA TRP A 344 -46.99 -3.81 -13.41
C TRP A 344 -47.20 -4.38 -14.80
N GLN A 345 -48.28 -5.10 -15.02
CA GLN A 345 -48.68 -5.42 -16.37
C GLN A 345 -48.95 -4.13 -17.15
N SER A 346 -48.40 -4.11 -18.35
CA SER A 346 -48.44 -3.06 -19.33
C SER A 346 -49.82 -2.49 -19.55
N VAL A 347 -50.05 -1.28 -19.04
CA VAL A 347 -51.11 -0.43 -19.58
C VAL A 347 -50.52 0.31 -20.76
N ASN A 348 -51.01 0.02 -21.94
CA ASN A 348 -50.80 0.59 -23.25
C ASN A 348 -49.68 1.61 -23.44
N LYS A 349 -48.76 1.27 -24.31
CA LYS A 349 -47.67 2.08 -24.89
C LYS A 349 -48.19 3.23 -25.80
N SER A 350 -49.16 3.97 -25.41
CA SER A 350 -49.64 5.10 -26.23
C SER A 350 -49.69 6.38 -25.44
N LYS A 351 -48.64 7.11 -25.54
CA LYS A 351 -48.27 8.50 -25.27
C LYS A 351 -47.07 8.59 -24.34
N GLU A 352 -46.04 9.29 -24.76
CA GLU A 352 -44.89 9.62 -23.92
C GLU A 352 -45.38 10.34 -22.67
N ALA A 353 -45.31 9.67 -21.51
CA ALA A 353 -45.67 10.25 -20.24
C ALA A 353 -44.67 11.42 -19.96
N GLU A 354 -45.21 12.61 -19.71
CA GLU A 354 -44.39 13.73 -19.32
C GLU A 354 -43.60 13.42 -18.04
N LYS A 355 -42.34 13.76 -18.05
CA LYS A 355 -41.40 13.47 -16.95
C LYS A 355 -40.74 14.72 -16.47
N GLN A 356 -40.79 15.00 -15.19
CA GLN A 356 -40.08 16.12 -14.52
C GLN A 356 -39.08 15.58 -13.52
N LYS A 357 -37.83 16.01 -13.64
CA LYS A 357 -36.78 15.66 -12.66
C LYS A 357 -36.78 16.69 -11.52
N VAL A 358 -36.93 16.20 -10.30
CA VAL A 358 -36.89 17.01 -9.10
C VAL A 358 -35.86 16.48 -8.11
N LYS A 359 -35.40 17.33 -7.21
CA LYS A 359 -34.42 16.98 -6.18
C LYS A 359 -35.07 17.04 -4.82
N ILE A 360 -34.87 16.02 -4.00
CA ILE A 360 -35.35 16.00 -2.61
C ILE A 360 -34.53 17.00 -1.78
N THR A 361 -35.21 17.95 -1.17
CA THR A 361 -34.62 18.96 -0.30
C THR A 361 -34.86 18.69 1.18
N HIS A 362 -36.03 18.16 1.54
CA HIS A 362 -36.38 17.78 2.91
C HIS A 362 -37.19 16.48 2.91
N ILE A 363 -37.07 15.71 3.98
CA ILE A 363 -37.83 14.48 4.21
C ILE A 363 -38.31 14.54 5.66
N ILE A 364 -39.59 14.35 5.87
CA ILE A 364 -40.23 14.34 7.21
C ILE A 364 -41.04 13.06 7.34
N ASP A 365 -40.78 12.26 8.34
CA ASP A 365 -41.54 11.06 8.63
C ASP A 365 -42.75 11.33 9.49
N ALA A 366 -43.61 10.33 9.68
CA ALA A 366 -44.83 10.46 10.44
C ALA A 366 -44.58 10.78 11.93
N ASP A 367 -43.51 10.23 12.48
CA ASP A 367 -43.15 10.45 13.90
C ASP A 367 -42.70 11.89 14.13
N GLU A 368 -41.96 12.47 13.19
CA GLU A 368 -41.50 13.86 13.27
C GLU A 368 -42.68 14.83 13.03
N PHE A 369 -43.53 14.52 12.04
CA PHE A 369 -44.64 15.38 11.64
C PHE A 369 -45.76 15.43 12.67
N ASN A 370 -46.14 14.29 13.27
CA ASN A 370 -47.28 14.15 14.15
C ASN A 370 -46.98 14.54 15.62
N LYS A 371 -45.71 14.83 15.99
CA LYS A 371 -45.36 15.27 17.35
C LYS A 371 -45.98 16.63 17.69
N PRO A 372 -46.50 16.82 18.93
CA PRO A 372 -46.98 18.11 19.37
C PRO A 372 -45.86 19.15 19.38
N ASP A 373 -46.17 20.36 18.93
CA ASP A 373 -45.24 21.44 18.68
C ASP A 373 -44.55 21.95 19.96
N LYS A 374 -43.37 21.40 20.27
CA LYS A 374 -42.49 21.94 21.32
C LYS A 374 -41.47 22.99 20.81
N HIS A 375 -41.40 23.26 19.51
CA HIS A 375 -40.39 24.13 18.93
C HIS A 375 -40.91 25.11 17.85
N LEU A 376 -42.15 25.57 17.94
CA LEU A 376 -42.75 26.51 17.01
C LEU A 376 -42.39 27.97 17.29
N GLN A 377 -41.09 28.32 17.14
CA GLN A 377 -40.69 29.73 17.02
C GLN A 377 -40.12 30.07 15.63
N ASN A 378 -40.19 29.17 14.67
CA ASN A 378 -39.65 29.42 13.34
C ASN A 378 -40.80 29.54 12.33
N THR A 379 -41.05 30.74 11.84
CA THR A 379 -42.08 31.08 10.85
C THR A 379 -42.04 30.20 9.60
N THR A 380 -40.87 29.79 9.17
CA THR A 380 -40.67 28.92 7.99
C THR A 380 -41.22 27.51 8.21
N TYR A 381 -41.09 26.96 9.42
CA TYR A 381 -41.61 25.62 9.76
C TYR A 381 -43.15 25.67 9.93
N SER A 382 -43.71 26.76 10.51
CA SER A 382 -45.14 26.94 10.64
C SER A 382 -45.84 26.98 9.26
N ASN A 383 -45.29 27.72 8.31
CA ASN A 383 -45.82 27.77 6.95
C ASN A 383 -45.74 26.43 6.24
N PHE A 384 -44.63 25.73 6.42
CA PHE A 384 -44.47 24.37 5.89
C PHE A 384 -45.50 23.40 6.46
N LYS A 385 -45.73 23.42 7.78
CA LYS A 385 -46.71 22.56 8.46
C LYS A 385 -48.12 22.81 7.98
N LYS A 386 -48.54 24.07 7.85
CA LYS A 386 -49.84 24.45 7.29
C LYS A 386 -50.04 23.93 5.88
N ALA A 387 -49.07 24.12 5.00
CA ALA A 387 -49.12 23.62 3.61
C ALA A 387 -49.19 22.09 3.56
N ALA A 388 -48.48 21.41 4.46
CA ALA A 388 -48.50 19.94 4.56
C ALA A 388 -49.84 19.43 5.09
N GLU A 389 -50.42 20.07 6.11
CA GLU A 389 -51.74 19.73 6.65
C GLU A 389 -52.84 19.93 5.61
N GLN A 390 -52.77 21.03 4.84
CA GLN A 390 -53.71 21.28 3.75
C GLN A 390 -53.59 20.19 2.68
N LEU A 391 -52.40 19.81 2.25
CA LEU A 391 -52.18 18.72 1.30
C LEU A 391 -52.70 17.37 1.82
N LEU A 392 -52.47 17.07 3.10
CA LEU A 392 -52.96 15.85 3.73
C LEU A 392 -54.49 15.85 3.80
N GLN A 393 -55.13 17.00 4.11
CA GLN A 393 -56.57 17.12 4.13
C GLN A 393 -57.18 16.94 2.75
N GLU A 394 -56.61 17.55 1.73
CA GLU A 394 -57.06 17.43 0.34
C GLU A 394 -56.91 16.01 -0.21
N ARG A 395 -55.82 15.31 0.12
CA ARG A 395 -55.49 14.03 -0.49
C ARG A 395 -55.92 12.81 0.31
N LEU A 396 -55.86 12.87 1.62
CA LEU A 396 -56.13 11.74 2.53
C LEU A 396 -57.26 11.97 3.52
N ASN A 397 -57.89 13.14 3.45
CA ASN A 397 -58.92 13.57 4.38
C ASN A 397 -58.50 13.44 5.84
N THR A 398 -57.24 13.76 6.14
CA THR A 398 -56.68 13.72 7.49
C THR A 398 -55.65 14.86 7.64
N LYS A 399 -55.46 15.33 8.90
CA LYS A 399 -54.41 16.29 9.22
C LYS A 399 -53.15 15.61 9.77
N ARG A 400 -53.15 14.28 9.92
CA ARG A 400 -52.02 13.50 10.40
C ARG A 400 -51.39 12.73 9.25
N LEU A 401 -50.05 12.66 9.27
CA LEU A 401 -49.30 11.85 8.28
C LEU A 401 -49.42 10.38 8.72
N PRO A 402 -49.90 9.48 7.85
CA PRO A 402 -49.95 8.04 8.15
C PRO A 402 -48.53 7.48 8.37
N GLU A 403 -48.40 6.48 9.26
CA GLU A 403 -47.11 5.87 9.64
C GLU A 403 -46.37 5.24 8.46
N ASN A 404 -47.09 4.81 7.41
CA ASN A 404 -46.53 4.24 6.19
C ASN A 404 -46.24 5.28 5.12
N CYS A 405 -46.29 6.56 5.44
CA CYS A 405 -46.05 7.67 4.52
C CYS A 405 -44.95 8.61 5.03
N ILE A 406 -44.34 9.32 4.09
CA ILE A 406 -43.42 10.41 4.38
C ILE A 406 -43.77 11.63 3.52
N LEU A 407 -43.49 12.81 4.04
CA LEU A 407 -43.54 14.06 3.29
C LEU A 407 -42.17 14.36 2.67
N ILE A 408 -42.17 14.63 1.39
CA ILE A 408 -40.96 14.97 0.66
C ILE A 408 -41.11 16.38 0.09
N LYS A 409 -40.21 17.28 0.46
CA LYS A 409 -40.08 18.57 -0.20
C LYS A 409 -39.15 18.44 -1.38
N VAL A 410 -39.61 18.85 -2.56
CA VAL A 410 -38.89 18.76 -3.81
C VAL A 410 -38.61 20.15 -4.38
N LYS A 411 -37.52 20.26 -5.13
CA LYS A 411 -37.21 21.44 -5.93
C LYS A 411 -37.05 21.02 -7.38
N VAL A 412 -37.74 21.69 -8.28
CA VAL A 412 -37.58 21.49 -9.73
C VAL A 412 -36.15 21.85 -10.09
N LYS A 413 -35.53 21.04 -10.91
CA LYS A 413 -34.19 21.32 -11.44
C LYS A 413 -34.35 22.21 -12.66
N GLU A 414 -33.90 23.46 -12.55
CA GLU A 414 -33.68 24.35 -13.71
C GLU A 414 -32.73 23.72 -14.71
#